data_47660c426916bf3857dc89b8233699c4
#
_entry.id   47660c426916bf3857dc89b8233699c4
#
_cell.length_a   1.000
_cell.length_b   1.000
_cell.length_c   1.000
_cell.angle_alpha   90.00
_cell.angle_beta   90.00
_cell.angle_gamma   90.00
#
_symmetry.space_group_name_H-M   'P 1'
#
loop_
_entity.id
_entity.type
_entity.pdbx_description
1 polymer ?
#
loop_
_entity_poly.entity_id
_entity_poly.type
_entity_poly.pdbx_seq_one_letter_code
_entity_poly.pdbx_strand_id
1 'polypeptide(L)'
;MRNLFFTAATTLSILSASYFLPTILPQESEKILSDVGSEIRLVACSATSARTSSLRNAELVSNIVNGLPQDVHVLLLVNDRSAFATSANNSRVTFVEMPPDSDISIWPQDPFVVVQGKSTTKLITPCSFNREDDERMPKQLASILNLEVVHSEMHFEGGNIVCGDDAVFIGHDTITYNAVLLDASPQAIVKRFSKLFGRPVTVVGTKSQSVGHIDLIVTPLGGHRVAVADSRAGARLAAAAIDGNPGLVQEFERSCEEMFFGREDVSELKDRDGNLLIRPKVSGQTDKVMAASLRIAPDLDSIAQQLSHAGYTVVRVPALIPDQSGAGNEPLAKAIRYPFLSYSNVLVEKRENQSVVYLPQYGFKKLDNAAVQTWESLGYHVKPVPGFSTSSMYGGGLRCCTKVLLRD
;
A
#
# COMPACT_ATOMS: atom_id res chain seq x y z
N MET A 1 -2.39 44.66 95.31
CA MET A 1 -1.23 45.32 94.68
C MET A 1 -0.59 44.39 93.71
N ARG A 2 -0.34 44.90 92.50
CA ARG A 2 0.37 44.30 91.33
C ARG A 2 -0.37 43.32 90.48
N ASN A 3 -0.80 43.87 89.35
CA ASN A 3 -1.26 43.25 88.16
C ASN A 3 -0.14 42.49 87.45
N LEU A 4 -0.47 41.35 86.89
CA LEU A 4 0.36 40.70 85.85
C LEU A 4 -0.55 40.35 84.69
N PHE A 5 -0.32 41.06 83.55
CA PHE A 5 -0.93 40.81 82.29
C PHE A 5 -0.20 39.61 81.57
N PHE A 6 -0.93 38.60 81.16
CA PHE A 6 -0.43 37.62 80.25
C PHE A 6 -1.04 37.88 78.88
N THR A 7 -0.19 38.27 77.92
CA THR A 7 -0.51 38.37 76.51
C THR A 7 -0.32 37.01 75.86
N ALA A 8 -1.42 36.43 75.34
CA ALA A 8 -1.37 35.23 74.56
C ALA A 8 -1.12 35.65 73.10
N ALA A 9 0.02 35.20 72.53
CA ALA A 9 0.32 35.34 71.15
C ALA A 9 -0.25 34.12 70.41
N THR A 10 -1.26 34.36 69.58
CA THR A 10 -1.86 33.32 68.69
C THR A 10 -1.03 33.23 67.40
N THR A 11 -0.27 32.20 67.27
CA THR A 11 0.47 31.88 66.02
C THR A 11 -0.49 31.26 65.03
N LEU A 12 -0.81 31.99 63.98
CA LEU A 12 -1.59 31.47 62.80
C LEU A 12 -0.67 30.65 61.89
N SER A 13 -0.79 29.37 61.95
CA SER A 13 -0.11 28.46 60.98
C SER A 13 -0.87 28.46 59.67
N ILE A 14 -0.35 29.10 58.64
CA ILE A 14 -0.86 29.02 57.26
C ILE A 14 -0.37 27.69 56.66
N LEU A 15 -1.25 26.69 56.62
CA LEU A 15 -1.04 25.48 55.80
C LEU A 15 -1.20 25.86 54.35
N SER A 16 -0.07 26.01 53.64
CA SER A 16 -0.05 26.09 52.18
C SER A 16 -0.36 24.70 51.59
N ALA A 17 -1.61 24.46 51.23
CA ALA A 17 -2.01 23.31 50.42
C ALA A 17 -1.43 23.51 49.01
N SER A 18 -0.32 22.84 48.72
CA SER A 18 0.22 22.70 47.37
C SER A 18 -0.74 21.84 46.58
N TYR A 19 -1.61 22.44 45.80
CA TYR A 19 -2.39 21.72 44.79
C TYR A 19 -1.41 21.19 43.73
N PHE A 20 -1.08 19.91 43.80
CA PHE A 20 -0.52 19.17 42.67
C PHE A 20 -1.58 19.15 41.57
N LEU A 21 -1.54 20.10 40.65
CA LEU A 21 -2.19 19.94 39.35
C LEU A 21 -1.45 18.78 38.68
N PRO A 22 -2.15 17.67 38.31
CA PRO A 22 -1.52 16.66 37.51
C PRO A 22 -1.03 17.33 36.23
N THR A 23 0.27 17.30 36.00
CA THR A 23 0.84 17.69 34.71
C THR A 23 0.23 16.75 33.69
N ILE A 24 -0.76 17.22 32.94
CA ILE A 24 -1.29 16.52 31.80
C ILE A 24 -0.12 16.50 30.80
N LEU A 25 0.67 15.43 30.83
CA LEU A 25 1.63 15.18 29.77
C LEU A 25 0.84 15.20 28.47
N PRO A 26 1.30 15.93 27.44
CA PRO A 26 0.62 15.95 26.18
C PRO A 26 0.48 14.50 25.72
N GLN A 27 -0.76 14.06 25.54
CA GLN A 27 -1.07 12.74 25.00
C GLN A 27 -0.43 12.70 23.64
N GLU A 28 0.61 11.87 23.44
CA GLU A 28 1.21 11.70 22.13
C GLU A 28 0.10 11.31 21.18
N SER A 29 -0.10 12.14 20.16
CA SER A 29 -1.18 11.95 19.20
C SER A 29 -0.98 10.63 18.45
N GLU A 30 -2.05 9.88 18.34
CA GLU A 30 -2.09 8.69 17.45
C GLU A 30 -1.70 9.11 16.04
N LYS A 31 -0.88 8.29 15.36
CA LYS A 31 -0.39 8.59 14.01
C LYS A 31 -0.57 7.38 13.11
N ILE A 32 -0.87 7.63 11.85
CA ILE A 32 -0.86 6.57 10.83
C ILE A 32 0.53 5.93 10.79
N LEU A 33 0.54 4.60 10.67
CA LEU A 33 1.78 3.81 10.58
C LEU A 33 2.59 4.24 9.36
N SER A 34 3.86 4.55 9.58
CA SER A 34 4.76 4.96 8.49
C SER A 34 5.08 3.79 7.56
N ASP A 35 5.17 4.06 6.26
CA ASP A 35 5.65 3.09 5.27
C ASP A 35 7.18 2.98 5.29
N VAL A 36 7.87 3.87 6.02
CA VAL A 36 9.34 3.94 6.08
C VAL A 36 9.84 3.95 7.53
N GLY A 37 11.12 3.75 7.70
CA GLY A 37 11.81 3.87 8.99
C GLY A 37 12.11 2.52 9.60
N SER A 38 11.43 2.16 10.68
CA SER A 38 11.73 1.00 11.50
C SER A 38 11.44 -0.35 10.84
N GLU A 39 11.86 -1.42 11.51
CA GLU A 39 11.75 -2.79 11.03
C GLU A 39 10.28 -3.25 10.98
N ILE A 40 9.94 -3.97 9.92
CA ILE A 40 8.63 -4.62 9.79
C ILE A 40 8.61 -5.84 10.72
N ARG A 41 7.53 -5.98 11.51
CA ARG A 41 7.33 -7.11 12.44
C ARG A 41 6.11 -7.96 12.10
N LEU A 42 5.06 -7.34 11.58
CA LEU A 42 3.82 -8.02 11.27
C LEU A 42 3.24 -7.52 9.95
N VAL A 43 2.93 -8.46 9.07
CA VAL A 43 2.33 -8.19 7.75
C VAL A 43 1.08 -9.04 7.57
N ALA A 44 0.03 -8.48 7.00
CA ALA A 44 -1.08 -9.26 6.47
C ALA A 44 -0.91 -9.43 4.96
N CYS A 45 -1.21 -10.62 4.47
CA CYS A 45 -1.40 -10.97 3.06
C CYS A 45 -2.79 -11.57 2.90
N SER A 46 -3.35 -11.50 1.72
CA SER A 46 -4.58 -12.21 1.39
C SER A 46 -4.37 -13.15 0.21
N ALA A 47 -5.04 -14.28 0.27
CA ALA A 47 -4.96 -15.27 -0.75
C ALA A 47 -6.31 -15.94 -0.93
N THR A 48 -6.76 -16.01 -2.16
CA THR A 48 -8.03 -16.63 -2.52
C THR A 48 -7.83 -17.78 -3.46
N SER A 49 -8.62 -18.83 -3.29
CA SER A 49 -8.76 -19.93 -4.24
C SER A 49 -9.98 -19.75 -5.16
N ALA A 50 -10.77 -18.70 -4.96
CA ALA A 50 -11.97 -18.45 -5.75
C ALA A 50 -11.63 -18.29 -7.24
N ARG A 51 -12.32 -19.05 -8.09
CA ARG A 51 -12.11 -19.03 -9.55
C ARG A 51 -12.42 -17.66 -10.16
N THR A 52 -13.36 -16.93 -9.55
CA THR A 52 -13.83 -15.62 -10.02
C THR A 52 -12.79 -14.52 -9.83
N SER A 53 -11.90 -14.64 -8.85
CA SER A 53 -10.80 -13.70 -8.70
C SER A 53 -9.68 -13.95 -9.70
N SER A 54 -9.77 -15.02 -10.50
CA SER A 54 -8.78 -15.49 -11.49
C SER A 54 -7.34 -15.56 -10.96
N LEU A 55 -7.16 -15.37 -9.66
CA LEU A 55 -5.87 -15.22 -9.04
C LEU A 55 -5.56 -16.45 -8.20
N ARG A 56 -4.93 -17.41 -8.83
CA ARG A 56 -4.17 -18.42 -8.11
C ARG A 56 -2.93 -17.78 -7.51
N ASN A 57 -3.14 -16.95 -6.48
CA ASN A 57 -2.06 -16.19 -5.87
C ASN A 57 -1.27 -16.94 -4.79
N ALA A 58 -1.50 -18.24 -4.62
CA ALA A 58 -0.79 -19.06 -3.62
C ALA A 58 0.73 -19.02 -3.80
N GLU A 59 1.20 -19.12 -5.04
CA GLU A 59 2.63 -19.04 -5.35
C GLU A 59 3.18 -17.64 -5.07
N LEU A 60 2.47 -16.59 -5.47
CA LEU A 60 2.84 -15.20 -5.20
C LEU A 60 2.95 -14.96 -3.69
N VAL A 61 1.93 -15.36 -2.91
CA VAL A 61 1.95 -15.22 -1.46
C VAL A 61 3.11 -16.00 -0.83
N SER A 62 3.38 -17.23 -1.31
CA SER A 62 4.54 -18.00 -0.85
C SER A 62 5.86 -17.27 -1.12
N ASN A 63 6.01 -16.64 -2.29
CA ASN A 63 7.18 -15.84 -2.63
C ASN A 63 7.31 -14.59 -1.74
N ILE A 64 6.19 -13.92 -1.43
CA ILE A 64 6.18 -12.80 -0.49
C ILE A 64 6.63 -13.27 0.89
N VAL A 65 6.01 -14.33 1.42
CA VAL A 65 6.38 -14.91 2.72
C VAL A 65 7.87 -15.26 2.76
N ASN A 66 8.39 -15.94 1.74
CA ASN A 66 9.80 -16.33 1.69
C ASN A 66 10.77 -15.16 1.49
N GLY A 67 10.33 -14.08 0.84
CA GLY A 67 11.11 -12.86 0.60
C GLY A 67 11.27 -11.98 1.84
N LEU A 68 10.35 -12.09 2.82
CA LEU A 68 10.41 -11.35 4.08
C LEU A 68 11.37 -12.02 5.08
N PRO A 69 12.00 -11.26 6.01
CA PRO A 69 12.84 -11.80 7.08
C PRO A 69 12.14 -12.84 7.94
N GLN A 70 12.91 -13.75 8.54
CA GLN A 70 12.35 -14.85 9.34
C GLN A 70 11.68 -14.39 10.64
N ASP A 71 12.00 -13.22 11.14
CA ASP A 71 11.41 -12.59 12.32
C ASP A 71 10.14 -11.77 12.01
N VAL A 72 9.76 -11.65 10.73
CA VAL A 72 8.49 -11.04 10.33
C VAL A 72 7.38 -12.07 10.41
N HIS A 73 6.37 -11.82 11.23
CA HIS A 73 5.18 -12.66 11.30
C HIS A 73 4.19 -12.28 10.20
N VAL A 74 3.50 -13.29 9.62
CA VAL A 74 2.55 -13.09 8.53
C VAL A 74 1.18 -13.60 8.93
N LEU A 75 0.17 -12.73 8.87
CA LEU A 75 -1.24 -13.09 8.94
C LEU A 75 -1.75 -13.31 7.52
N LEU A 76 -2.11 -14.54 7.21
CA LEU A 76 -2.58 -14.91 5.89
C LEU A 76 -4.11 -15.08 5.89
N LEU A 77 -4.81 -14.08 5.33
CA LEU A 77 -6.25 -14.16 5.13
C LEU A 77 -6.55 -15.14 3.99
N VAL A 78 -7.36 -16.14 4.27
CA VAL A 78 -7.71 -17.19 3.32
C VAL A 78 -9.19 -17.54 3.43
N ASN A 79 -9.82 -17.86 2.32
CA ASN A 79 -11.16 -18.46 2.27
C ASN A 79 -11.11 -19.98 2.11
N ASP A 80 -9.96 -20.50 1.65
CA ASP A 80 -9.69 -21.95 1.60
C ASP A 80 -8.21 -22.21 1.96
N ARG A 81 -8.03 -22.77 3.15
CA ARG A 81 -6.72 -23.09 3.70
C ARG A 81 -5.99 -24.20 2.93
N SER A 82 -6.73 -25.09 2.29
CA SER A 82 -6.15 -26.25 1.59
C SER A 82 -5.22 -25.85 0.45
N ALA A 83 -5.47 -24.70 -0.19
CA ALA A 83 -4.62 -24.16 -1.26
C ALA A 83 -3.20 -23.80 -0.78
N PHE A 84 -2.98 -23.71 0.55
CA PHE A 84 -1.73 -23.25 1.18
C PHE A 84 -1.07 -24.30 2.08
N ALA A 85 -1.32 -25.58 1.84
CA ALA A 85 -0.82 -26.70 2.67
C ALA A 85 0.71 -26.66 2.85
N THR A 86 1.47 -26.21 1.86
CA THR A 86 2.94 -26.04 1.95
C THR A 86 3.38 -24.92 2.89
N SER A 87 2.56 -23.88 3.05
CA SER A 87 2.82 -22.76 3.96
C SER A 87 2.34 -23.07 5.39
N ALA A 88 1.52 -24.10 5.57
CA ALA A 88 0.95 -24.48 6.87
C ALA A 88 1.99 -24.93 7.92
N ASN A 89 3.17 -25.34 7.49
CA ASN A 89 4.27 -25.76 8.37
C ASN A 89 5.24 -24.62 8.74
N ASN A 90 4.96 -23.39 8.31
CA ASN A 90 5.79 -22.24 8.62
C ASN A 90 5.30 -21.59 9.92
N SER A 91 6.08 -21.72 11.00
CA SER A 91 5.72 -21.25 12.36
C SER A 91 5.46 -19.73 12.45
N ARG A 92 5.88 -18.96 11.46
CA ARG A 92 5.65 -17.50 11.39
C ARG A 92 4.40 -17.11 10.60
N VAL A 93 3.65 -18.08 10.06
CA VAL A 93 2.41 -17.82 9.33
C VAL A 93 1.22 -18.23 10.18
N THR A 94 0.33 -17.31 10.44
CA THR A 94 -0.96 -17.57 11.08
C THR A 94 -2.07 -17.38 10.05
N PHE A 95 -2.88 -18.40 9.85
CA PHE A 95 -4.04 -18.32 8.96
C PHE A 95 -5.18 -17.57 9.65
N VAL A 96 -5.76 -16.63 8.90
CA VAL A 96 -6.95 -15.86 9.26
C VAL A 96 -8.07 -16.31 8.33
N GLU A 97 -8.97 -17.13 8.85
CA GLU A 97 -10.04 -17.68 8.01
C GLU A 97 -11.12 -16.66 7.71
N MET A 98 -11.37 -16.47 6.44
CA MET A 98 -12.49 -15.68 5.90
C MET A 98 -13.67 -16.64 5.62
N PRO A 99 -14.91 -16.14 5.53
CA PRO A 99 -16.02 -16.98 5.12
C PRO A 99 -15.70 -17.74 3.83
N PRO A 100 -16.04 -19.04 3.71
CA PRO A 100 -15.66 -19.86 2.55
C PRO A 100 -16.22 -19.38 1.22
N ASP A 101 -17.35 -18.68 1.26
CA ASP A 101 -18.04 -18.08 0.11
C ASP A 101 -17.57 -16.66 -0.22
N SER A 102 -16.65 -16.11 0.57
CA SER A 102 -16.11 -14.77 0.32
C SER A 102 -15.17 -14.77 -0.88
N ASP A 103 -15.28 -13.72 -1.70
CA ASP A 103 -14.40 -13.45 -2.84
C ASP A 103 -13.43 -12.31 -2.47
N ILE A 104 -12.53 -12.61 -1.53
CA ILE A 104 -11.53 -11.65 -1.11
C ILE A 104 -10.49 -11.43 -2.21
N SER A 105 -10.06 -10.19 -2.38
CA SER A 105 -9.01 -9.83 -3.31
C SER A 105 -7.61 -10.12 -2.75
N ILE A 106 -6.60 -9.97 -3.60
CA ILE A 106 -5.18 -10.05 -3.20
C ILE A 106 -4.66 -8.70 -2.64
N TRP A 107 -5.55 -7.75 -2.39
CA TRP A 107 -5.19 -6.37 -2.06
C TRP A 107 -5.54 -6.00 -0.61
N PRO A 108 -4.91 -6.60 0.42
CA PRO A 108 -5.18 -6.27 1.82
C PRO A 108 -4.73 -4.85 2.20
N GLN A 109 -4.03 -4.17 1.29
CA GLN A 109 -3.59 -2.79 1.47
C GLN A 109 -4.76 -1.80 1.50
N ASP A 110 -5.84 -2.08 0.75
CA ASP A 110 -6.84 -1.07 0.41
C ASP A 110 -7.94 -0.84 1.45
N PRO A 111 -8.49 -1.88 2.15
CA PRO A 111 -9.72 -1.72 2.93
C PRO A 111 -9.55 -0.96 4.25
N PHE A 112 -8.33 -0.66 4.68
CA PHE A 112 -8.08 0.07 5.93
C PHE A 112 -6.67 0.67 6.01
N VAL A 113 -6.47 1.54 6.98
CA VAL A 113 -5.13 2.00 7.40
C VAL A 113 -4.90 1.68 8.87
N VAL A 114 -3.63 1.59 9.27
CA VAL A 114 -3.22 1.34 10.65
C VAL A 114 -2.82 2.66 11.29
N VAL A 115 -3.36 2.94 12.47
CA VAL A 115 -3.00 4.11 13.28
C VAL A 115 -2.45 3.61 14.61
N GLN A 116 -1.29 4.14 15.00
CA GLN A 116 -0.61 3.76 16.23
C GLN A 116 -0.45 4.96 17.17
N GLY A 117 -0.72 4.72 18.43
CA GLY A 117 -0.35 5.56 19.57
C GLY A 117 0.70 4.86 20.43
N LYS A 118 1.03 5.43 21.57
CA LYS A 118 2.04 4.88 22.48
C LYS A 118 1.70 3.48 23.02
N SER A 119 0.43 3.22 23.26
CA SER A 119 -0.06 1.94 23.81
C SER A 119 -1.30 1.41 23.08
N THR A 120 -1.67 2.02 21.97
CA THR A 120 -2.88 1.70 21.21
C THR A 120 -2.53 1.51 19.75
N THR A 121 -3.17 0.53 19.12
CA THR A 121 -3.16 0.34 17.67
C THR A 121 -4.60 0.18 17.24
N LYS A 122 -5.00 0.87 16.18
CA LYS A 122 -6.36 0.84 15.64
C LYS A 122 -6.32 0.61 14.13
N LEU A 123 -7.35 -0.03 13.62
CA LEU A 123 -7.60 -0.15 12.19
C LEU A 123 -8.68 0.87 11.81
N ILE A 124 -8.35 1.81 10.96
CA ILE A 124 -9.30 2.81 10.48
C ILE A 124 -9.82 2.37 9.12
N THR A 125 -11.13 2.20 9.00
CA THR A 125 -11.79 1.86 7.74
C THR A 125 -12.46 3.08 7.11
N PRO A 126 -12.60 3.13 5.77
CA PRO A 126 -13.35 4.18 5.10
C PRO A 126 -14.86 4.09 5.44
N CYS A 127 -15.61 5.14 5.12
CA CYS A 127 -17.07 5.16 5.29
C CYS A 127 -17.79 4.19 4.33
N SER A 128 -17.15 3.84 3.22
CA SER A 128 -17.64 2.85 2.25
C SER A 128 -16.47 2.27 1.47
N PHE A 129 -16.63 1.05 1.01
CA PHE A 129 -15.63 0.35 0.22
C PHE A 129 -16.29 -0.47 -0.90
N ASN A 130 -15.71 -0.50 -2.08
CA ASN A 130 -16.37 -1.08 -3.25
C ASN A 130 -16.28 -2.61 -3.35
N ARG A 131 -15.42 -3.24 -2.54
CA ARG A 131 -15.24 -4.69 -2.47
C ARG A 131 -15.76 -5.21 -1.13
N GLU A 132 -17.01 -5.66 -1.14
CA GLU A 132 -17.75 -6.03 0.09
C GLU A 132 -17.04 -7.09 0.94
N ASP A 133 -16.43 -8.11 0.30
CA ASP A 133 -15.73 -9.15 1.05
C ASP A 133 -14.42 -8.67 1.65
N ASP A 134 -13.75 -7.72 0.99
CA ASP A 134 -12.54 -7.08 1.53
C ASP A 134 -12.82 -6.20 2.74
N GLU A 135 -14.02 -5.59 2.84
CA GLU A 135 -14.45 -4.83 4.04
C GLU A 135 -14.43 -5.66 5.32
N ARG A 136 -14.49 -6.98 5.20
CA ARG A 136 -14.44 -7.91 6.34
C ARG A 136 -13.03 -8.14 6.86
N MET A 137 -11.99 -7.90 6.05
CA MET A 137 -10.59 -8.15 6.41
C MET A 137 -10.17 -7.42 7.69
N PRO A 138 -10.39 -6.09 7.87
CA PRO A 138 -9.97 -5.38 9.08
C PRO A 138 -10.65 -5.93 10.33
N LYS A 139 -11.91 -6.36 10.26
CA LYS A 139 -12.64 -6.93 11.39
C LYS A 139 -12.05 -8.30 11.81
N GLN A 140 -11.69 -9.14 10.84
CA GLN A 140 -11.07 -10.44 11.11
C GLN A 140 -9.69 -10.28 11.74
N LEU A 141 -8.87 -9.38 11.16
CA LEU A 141 -7.54 -9.06 11.71
C LEU A 141 -7.63 -8.46 13.12
N ALA A 142 -8.54 -7.53 13.33
CA ALA A 142 -8.76 -6.89 14.64
C ALA A 142 -9.17 -7.91 15.71
N SER A 143 -10.02 -8.88 15.36
CA SER A 143 -10.44 -9.95 16.28
C SER A 143 -9.26 -10.80 16.77
N ILE A 144 -8.33 -11.15 15.86
CA ILE A 144 -7.15 -11.97 16.20
C ILE A 144 -6.11 -11.17 16.99
N LEU A 145 -5.93 -9.89 16.64
CA LEU A 145 -4.93 -9.01 17.24
C LEU A 145 -5.44 -8.26 18.47
N ASN A 146 -6.72 -8.43 18.82
CA ASN A 146 -7.41 -7.67 19.88
C ASN A 146 -7.27 -6.15 19.68
N LEU A 147 -7.56 -5.67 18.46
CA LEU A 147 -7.49 -4.28 18.07
C LEU A 147 -8.88 -3.66 17.94
N GLU A 148 -8.94 -2.34 18.05
CA GLU A 148 -10.13 -1.55 17.73
C GLU A 148 -10.25 -1.31 16.24
N VAL A 149 -11.47 -1.44 15.69
CA VAL A 149 -11.82 -0.98 14.32
C VAL A 149 -12.65 0.28 14.45
N VAL A 150 -12.17 1.36 13.82
CA VAL A 150 -12.84 2.67 13.82
C VAL A 150 -13.29 2.99 12.40
N HIS A 151 -14.59 3.27 12.23
CA HIS A 151 -15.13 3.71 10.95
C HIS A 151 -14.95 5.22 10.80
N SER A 152 -14.32 5.62 9.70
CA SER A 152 -14.15 7.03 9.34
C SER A 152 -15.40 7.57 8.64
N GLU A 153 -15.64 8.87 8.73
CA GLU A 153 -16.60 9.57 7.84
C GLU A 153 -16.03 9.79 6.41
N MET A 154 -14.74 9.54 6.23
CA MET A 154 -14.02 9.77 4.99
C MET A 154 -14.02 8.50 4.13
N HIS A 155 -14.12 8.68 2.81
CA HIS A 155 -13.85 7.63 1.85
C HIS A 155 -12.37 7.61 1.48
N PHE A 156 -11.75 6.44 1.47
CA PHE A 156 -10.39 6.23 0.99
C PHE A 156 -10.12 4.76 0.68
N GLU A 157 -9.13 4.52 -0.14
CA GLU A 157 -8.49 3.23 -0.31
C GLU A 157 -7.03 3.34 0.16
N GLY A 158 -6.54 2.35 0.89
CA GLY A 158 -5.21 2.40 1.50
C GLY A 158 -4.06 2.48 0.49
N GLY A 159 -4.27 2.02 -0.74
CA GLY A 159 -3.31 2.20 -1.84
C GLY A 159 -3.18 3.66 -2.29
N ASN A 160 -4.21 4.49 -2.05
CA ASN A 160 -4.16 5.92 -2.37
C ASN A 160 -3.63 6.79 -1.22
N ILE A 161 -3.06 6.13 -0.19
CA ILE A 161 -2.44 6.76 0.97
C ILE A 161 -1.07 6.12 1.20
N VAL A 162 -0.01 6.91 1.16
CA VAL A 162 1.34 6.47 1.54
C VAL A 162 1.89 7.40 2.62
N CYS A 163 2.56 6.82 3.62
CA CYS A 163 2.98 7.55 4.81
C CYS A 163 4.51 7.60 4.93
N GLY A 164 5.07 8.79 4.86
CA GLY A 164 6.47 9.05 5.22
C GLY A 164 6.66 9.18 6.73
N ASP A 165 7.86 9.55 7.12
CA ASP A 165 8.21 9.88 8.52
C ASP A 165 7.67 11.25 8.95
N ASP A 166 7.48 12.17 8.04
CA ASP A 166 7.08 13.57 8.26
C ASP A 166 5.68 13.92 7.74
N ALA A 167 5.20 13.28 6.69
CA ALA A 167 3.93 13.58 6.05
C ALA A 167 3.22 12.34 5.51
N VAL A 168 1.91 12.47 5.33
CA VAL A 168 1.06 11.53 4.60
C VAL A 168 0.82 12.08 3.21
N PHE A 169 1.08 11.28 2.20
CA PHE A 169 0.77 11.60 0.81
C PHE A 169 -0.59 10.97 0.47
N ILE A 170 -1.49 11.77 -0.08
CA ILE A 170 -2.84 11.34 -0.47
C ILE A 170 -3.09 11.75 -1.91
N GLY A 171 -3.63 10.84 -2.71
CA GLY A 171 -3.96 11.10 -4.10
C GLY A 171 -5.04 12.18 -4.25
N HIS A 172 -4.91 13.01 -5.29
CA HIS A 172 -5.84 14.11 -5.59
C HIS A 172 -7.30 13.64 -5.66
N ASP A 173 -7.56 12.48 -6.26
CA ASP A 173 -8.94 11.98 -6.44
C ASP A 173 -9.60 11.63 -5.10
N THR A 174 -8.85 11.13 -4.10
CA THR A 174 -9.37 10.94 -2.75
C THR A 174 -9.82 12.25 -2.12
N ILE A 175 -9.06 13.33 -2.30
CA ILE A 175 -9.41 14.64 -1.75
C ILE A 175 -10.66 15.21 -2.44
N THR A 176 -10.71 15.17 -3.76
CA THR A 176 -11.84 15.70 -4.53
C THR A 176 -13.11 14.91 -4.32
N TYR A 177 -13.02 13.58 -4.24
CA TYR A 177 -14.17 12.74 -3.93
C TYR A 177 -14.78 13.09 -2.57
N ASN A 178 -13.96 13.19 -1.53
CA ASN A 178 -14.44 13.57 -0.19
C ASN A 178 -14.95 15.02 -0.12
N ALA A 179 -14.41 15.94 -0.93
CA ALA A 179 -14.92 17.29 -1.01
C ALA A 179 -16.38 17.32 -1.49
N VAL A 180 -16.70 16.50 -2.47
CA VAL A 180 -18.08 16.31 -2.96
C VAL A 180 -18.93 15.55 -1.95
N LEU A 181 -18.44 14.43 -1.43
CA LEU A 181 -19.16 13.57 -0.49
C LEU A 181 -19.61 14.31 0.77
N LEU A 182 -18.76 15.18 1.30
CA LEU A 182 -18.96 15.87 2.59
C LEU A 182 -19.34 17.34 2.43
N ASP A 183 -19.65 17.80 1.22
CA ASP A 183 -19.94 19.21 0.88
C ASP A 183 -18.95 20.17 1.54
N ALA A 184 -17.64 19.93 1.33
CA ALA A 184 -16.57 20.66 1.98
C ALA A 184 -15.49 21.08 0.99
N SER A 185 -14.74 22.15 1.32
CA SER A 185 -13.61 22.53 0.47
C SER A 185 -12.48 21.49 0.52
N PRO A 186 -11.69 21.33 -0.57
CA PRO A 186 -10.53 20.44 -0.57
C PRO A 186 -9.57 20.70 0.61
N GLN A 187 -9.37 21.97 1.01
CA GLN A 187 -8.53 22.35 2.15
C GLN A 187 -9.11 21.86 3.48
N ALA A 188 -10.45 21.86 3.63
CA ALA A 188 -11.11 21.30 4.82
C ALA A 188 -10.92 19.77 4.87
N ILE A 189 -11.01 19.08 3.73
CA ILE A 189 -10.75 17.64 3.62
C ILE A 189 -9.30 17.31 4.00
N VAL A 190 -8.33 18.04 3.48
CA VAL A 190 -6.91 17.90 3.85
C VAL A 190 -6.72 18.03 5.36
N LYS A 191 -7.36 19.01 6.02
CA LYS A 191 -7.31 19.19 7.48
C LYS A 191 -7.94 18.00 8.23
N ARG A 192 -9.07 17.46 7.74
CA ARG A 192 -9.73 16.28 8.33
C ARG A 192 -8.82 15.06 8.26
N PHE A 193 -8.22 14.77 7.10
CA PHE A 193 -7.24 13.69 6.97
C PHE A 193 -6.01 13.91 7.85
N SER A 194 -5.50 15.13 7.92
CA SER A 194 -4.37 15.46 8.79
C SER A 194 -4.67 15.19 10.27
N LYS A 195 -5.90 15.49 10.72
CA LYS A 195 -6.38 15.16 12.06
C LYS A 195 -6.54 13.65 12.25
N LEU A 196 -7.17 12.96 11.29
CA LEU A 196 -7.40 11.52 11.33
C LEU A 196 -6.11 10.72 11.42
N PHE A 197 -5.08 11.16 10.68
CA PHE A 197 -3.80 10.45 10.57
C PHE A 197 -2.70 10.98 11.51
N GLY A 198 -2.99 12.05 12.25
CA GLY A 198 -2.02 12.65 13.19
C GLY A 198 -0.74 13.18 12.54
N ARG A 199 -0.78 13.47 11.23
CA ARG A 199 0.35 13.96 10.43
C ARG A 199 -0.10 14.98 9.39
N PRO A 200 0.78 15.91 8.96
CA PRO A 200 0.52 16.77 7.81
C PRO A 200 0.21 15.94 6.56
N VAL A 201 -0.68 16.45 5.72
CA VAL A 201 -1.05 15.82 4.45
C VAL A 201 -0.49 16.60 3.27
N THR A 202 0.18 15.91 2.37
CA THR A 202 0.62 16.39 1.06
C THR A 202 -0.25 15.74 -0.02
N VAL A 203 -0.97 16.53 -0.79
CA VAL A 203 -1.78 16.03 -1.90
C VAL A 203 -0.88 15.74 -3.10
N VAL A 204 -1.02 14.54 -3.67
CA VAL A 204 -0.26 14.10 -4.85
C VAL A 204 -1.11 14.29 -6.10
N GLY A 205 -0.59 15.07 -7.04
CA GLY A 205 -1.28 15.46 -8.26
C GLY A 205 -2.11 16.73 -8.09
N THR A 206 -2.44 17.37 -9.21
CA THR A 206 -3.22 18.61 -9.29
C THR A 206 -4.49 18.45 -10.12
N LYS A 207 -4.71 17.27 -10.67
CA LYS A 207 -5.85 16.88 -11.51
C LYS A 207 -6.15 15.41 -11.27
N SER A 208 -7.23 14.90 -11.89
CA SER A 208 -7.56 13.48 -11.83
C SER A 208 -6.37 12.59 -12.16
N GLN A 209 -6.22 11.54 -11.39
CA GLN A 209 -5.08 10.63 -11.44
C GLN A 209 -5.11 9.80 -12.74
N SER A 210 -3.97 9.68 -13.40
CA SER A 210 -3.79 8.75 -14.52
C SER A 210 -3.68 7.29 -14.08
N VAL A 211 -3.49 7.07 -12.76
CA VAL A 211 -3.33 5.76 -12.12
C VAL A 211 -4.23 5.72 -10.90
N GLY A 212 -4.92 4.61 -10.66
CA GLY A 212 -5.91 4.49 -9.60
C GLY A 212 -5.36 4.79 -8.21
N HIS A 213 -4.18 4.29 -7.87
CA HIS A 213 -3.55 4.48 -6.57
C HIS A 213 -2.17 5.12 -6.66
N ILE A 214 -1.86 6.01 -5.73
CA ILE A 214 -0.55 6.71 -5.72
C ILE A 214 0.60 5.83 -5.27
N ASP A 215 0.37 4.76 -4.52
CA ASP A 215 1.43 3.83 -4.12
C ASP A 215 2.05 3.06 -5.29
N LEU A 216 1.38 3.09 -6.44
CA LEU A 216 1.91 2.58 -7.70
C LEU A 216 2.95 3.53 -8.33
N ILE A 217 2.98 4.79 -7.91
CA ILE A 217 3.80 5.83 -8.56
C ILE A 217 4.64 6.65 -7.59
N VAL A 218 4.35 6.60 -6.28
CA VAL A 218 5.05 7.39 -5.25
C VAL A 218 5.42 6.50 -4.08
N THR A 219 6.70 6.57 -3.65
CA THR A 219 7.20 5.85 -2.47
C THR A 219 7.98 6.83 -1.60
N PRO A 220 7.58 7.08 -0.34
CA PRO A 220 8.41 7.78 0.63
C PRO A 220 9.71 7.02 0.89
N LEU A 221 10.81 7.74 1.07
CA LEU A 221 12.15 7.17 1.34
C LEU A 221 12.71 7.60 2.71
N GLY A 222 11.95 8.45 3.43
CA GLY A 222 12.41 9.10 4.65
C GLY A 222 13.32 10.31 4.40
N GLY A 223 13.42 11.19 5.42
CA GLY A 223 14.29 12.36 5.37
C GLY A 223 13.99 13.33 4.22
N HIS A 224 12.74 13.67 3.99
CA HIS A 224 12.28 14.52 2.87
C HIS A 224 12.67 14.00 1.48
N ARG A 225 12.79 12.69 1.32
CA ARG A 225 13.07 12.04 0.02
C ARG A 225 11.86 11.23 -0.42
N VAL A 226 11.62 11.22 -1.74
CA VAL A 226 10.51 10.47 -2.34
C VAL A 226 10.91 9.92 -3.70
N ALA A 227 10.57 8.68 -3.97
CA ALA A 227 10.66 8.09 -5.30
C ALA A 227 9.37 8.34 -6.07
N VAL A 228 9.50 8.70 -7.35
CA VAL A 228 8.38 8.86 -8.28
C VAL A 228 8.65 8.02 -9.52
N ALA A 229 7.64 7.27 -9.97
CA ALA A 229 7.73 6.43 -11.15
C ALA A 229 8.15 7.22 -12.40
N ASP A 230 9.02 6.63 -13.22
CA ASP A 230 9.44 7.13 -14.52
C ASP A 230 8.95 6.19 -15.64
N SER A 231 7.77 6.48 -16.15
CA SER A 231 7.17 5.69 -17.22
C SER A 231 7.89 5.89 -18.56
N ARG A 232 8.56 7.02 -18.78
CA ARG A 232 9.39 7.29 -19.97
C ARG A 232 10.64 6.40 -19.97
N ALA A 233 11.32 6.27 -18.80
CA ALA A 233 12.44 5.35 -18.66
C ALA A 233 12.00 3.90 -18.85
N GLY A 234 10.87 3.50 -18.26
CA GLY A 234 10.31 2.16 -18.45
C GLY A 234 9.99 1.84 -19.91
N ALA A 235 9.33 2.74 -20.62
CA ALA A 235 9.03 2.57 -22.03
C ALA A 235 10.30 2.42 -22.89
N ARG A 236 11.34 3.24 -22.63
CA ARG A 236 12.65 3.10 -23.34
C ARG A 236 13.32 1.77 -23.07
N LEU A 237 13.28 1.27 -21.83
CA LEU A 237 13.83 -0.03 -21.47
C LEU A 237 13.06 -1.19 -22.13
N ALA A 238 11.74 -1.08 -22.22
CA ALA A 238 10.90 -2.06 -22.89
C ALA A 238 11.19 -2.09 -24.40
N ALA A 239 11.24 -0.91 -25.06
CA ALA A 239 11.63 -0.81 -26.46
C ALA A 239 13.00 -1.46 -26.73
N ALA A 240 14.00 -1.12 -25.94
CA ALA A 240 15.34 -1.72 -26.08
C ALA A 240 15.38 -3.22 -25.76
N ALA A 241 14.41 -3.78 -25.03
CA ALA A 241 14.26 -5.22 -24.84
C ALA A 241 13.67 -5.90 -26.07
N ILE A 242 12.65 -5.28 -26.67
CA ILE A 242 12.02 -5.76 -27.92
C ILE A 242 13.01 -5.75 -29.06
N ASP A 243 13.73 -4.63 -29.27
CA ASP A 243 14.73 -4.50 -30.33
C ASP A 243 15.87 -5.51 -30.17
N GLY A 244 16.30 -5.77 -28.93
CA GLY A 244 17.43 -6.65 -28.65
C GLY A 244 17.08 -8.13 -28.69
N ASN A 245 15.91 -8.51 -28.19
CA ASN A 245 15.44 -9.89 -28.18
C ASN A 245 13.91 -9.98 -28.03
N PRO A 246 13.16 -9.88 -29.13
CA PRO A 246 11.70 -9.93 -29.10
C PRO A 246 11.15 -11.24 -28.52
N GLY A 247 11.90 -12.35 -28.63
CA GLY A 247 11.50 -13.65 -28.07
C GLY A 247 11.38 -13.62 -26.54
N LEU A 248 12.25 -12.88 -25.84
CA LEU A 248 12.16 -12.74 -24.38
C LEU A 248 10.92 -11.94 -23.96
N VAL A 249 10.48 -10.96 -24.74
CA VAL A 249 9.26 -10.20 -24.46
C VAL A 249 8.02 -11.09 -24.66
N GLN A 250 8.01 -11.88 -25.73
CA GLN A 250 6.94 -12.86 -25.98
C GLN A 250 6.88 -13.93 -24.87
N GLU A 251 8.04 -14.41 -24.39
CA GLU A 251 8.11 -15.33 -23.26
C GLU A 251 7.56 -14.71 -21.98
N PHE A 252 7.90 -13.45 -21.71
CA PHE A 252 7.35 -12.70 -20.58
C PHE A 252 5.82 -12.57 -20.69
N GLU A 253 5.31 -12.15 -21.85
CA GLU A 253 3.86 -12.02 -22.09
C GLU A 253 3.16 -13.37 -21.88
N ARG A 254 3.73 -14.45 -22.40
CA ARG A 254 3.20 -15.81 -22.20
C ARG A 254 3.24 -16.22 -20.71
N SER A 255 4.32 -15.90 -20.00
CA SER A 255 4.41 -16.17 -18.56
C SER A 255 3.34 -15.42 -17.75
N CYS A 256 3.07 -14.16 -18.07
CA CYS A 256 1.97 -13.40 -17.46
C CYS A 256 0.62 -14.07 -17.71
N GLU A 257 0.39 -14.55 -18.94
CA GLU A 257 -0.82 -15.24 -19.33
C GLU A 257 -0.99 -16.57 -18.56
N GLU A 258 0.07 -17.39 -18.50
CA GLU A 258 0.06 -18.67 -17.79
C GLU A 258 -0.14 -18.51 -16.28
N MET A 259 0.51 -17.52 -15.67
CA MET A 259 0.35 -17.24 -14.23
C MET A 259 -1.06 -16.77 -13.89
N PHE A 260 -1.69 -16.01 -14.78
CA PHE A 260 -3.02 -15.47 -14.57
C PHE A 260 -4.13 -16.48 -14.81
N PHE A 261 -4.11 -17.16 -15.96
CA PHE A 261 -5.17 -18.09 -16.39
C PHE A 261 -4.87 -19.55 -16.05
N GLY A 262 -3.65 -19.87 -15.64
CA GLY A 262 -3.16 -21.23 -15.53
C GLY A 262 -2.69 -21.77 -16.89
N ARG A 263 -2.04 -22.93 -16.86
CA ARG A 263 -1.51 -23.61 -18.08
C ARG A 263 -2.59 -24.35 -18.88
N GLU A 264 -3.71 -24.63 -18.25
CA GLU A 264 -4.83 -25.32 -18.90
C GLU A 264 -5.61 -24.37 -19.80
N ASP A 265 -6.15 -24.90 -20.89
CA ASP A 265 -7.01 -24.15 -21.80
C ASP A 265 -8.36 -23.90 -21.09
N VAL A 266 -8.45 -22.81 -20.36
CA VAL A 266 -9.63 -22.46 -19.57
C VAL A 266 -10.60 -21.72 -20.49
N SER A 267 -11.21 -22.47 -21.42
CA SER A 267 -12.23 -21.95 -22.35
C SER A 267 -13.54 -21.56 -21.64
N GLU A 268 -13.67 -21.79 -20.32
CA GLU A 268 -14.93 -21.67 -19.59
C GLU A 268 -14.83 -20.92 -18.25
N LEU A 269 -13.90 -19.98 -18.07
CA LEU A 269 -13.94 -19.09 -16.92
C LEU A 269 -15.17 -18.20 -17.01
N LYS A 270 -16.03 -18.28 -15.99
CA LYS A 270 -17.19 -17.42 -15.84
C LYS A 270 -16.96 -16.43 -14.69
N ASP A 271 -17.45 -15.21 -14.88
CA ASP A 271 -17.56 -14.24 -13.78
C ASP A 271 -18.69 -14.64 -12.80
N ARG A 272 -18.91 -13.82 -11.74
CA ARG A 272 -19.98 -14.03 -10.77
C ARG A 272 -21.39 -14.10 -11.40
N ASP A 273 -21.56 -13.41 -12.52
CA ASP A 273 -22.83 -13.32 -13.24
C ASP A 273 -23.01 -14.45 -14.28
N GLY A 274 -22.02 -15.36 -14.38
CA GLY A 274 -22.02 -16.50 -15.29
C GLY A 274 -21.59 -16.16 -16.71
N ASN A 275 -21.07 -14.96 -16.98
CA ASN A 275 -20.56 -14.57 -18.28
C ASN A 275 -19.18 -15.21 -18.52
N LEU A 276 -18.94 -15.68 -19.75
CA LEU A 276 -17.63 -16.19 -20.15
C LEU A 276 -16.58 -15.08 -20.03
N LEU A 277 -15.56 -15.30 -19.21
CA LEU A 277 -14.36 -14.47 -19.20
C LEU A 277 -13.53 -14.85 -20.42
N ILE A 278 -13.59 -14.02 -21.44
CA ILE A 278 -12.74 -14.20 -22.63
C ILE A 278 -11.28 -14.03 -22.19
N ARG A 279 -10.48 -15.10 -22.36
CA ARG A 279 -9.04 -15.06 -22.12
C ARG A 279 -8.43 -13.93 -22.97
N PRO A 280 -7.92 -12.85 -22.37
CA PRO A 280 -7.31 -11.78 -23.15
C PRO A 280 -6.01 -12.29 -23.76
N LYS A 281 -5.78 -11.98 -25.04
CA LYS A 281 -4.49 -12.24 -25.68
C LYS A 281 -3.44 -11.31 -25.11
N VAL A 282 -2.40 -11.86 -24.50
CA VAL A 282 -1.30 -11.09 -23.89
C VAL A 282 -0.27 -10.66 -24.94
N SER A 283 -0.12 -11.41 -26.03
CA SER A 283 0.89 -11.10 -27.05
C SER A 283 0.66 -9.74 -27.71
N GLY A 284 1.73 -8.94 -27.81
CA GLY A 284 1.71 -7.57 -28.35
C GLY A 284 1.10 -6.53 -27.43
N GLN A 285 0.85 -6.85 -26.16
CA GLN A 285 0.34 -5.86 -25.19
C GLN A 285 1.44 -4.92 -24.69
N THR A 286 2.69 -5.40 -24.63
CA THR A 286 3.83 -4.58 -24.20
C THR A 286 3.98 -3.33 -25.06
N ASP A 287 3.82 -3.43 -26.38
CA ASP A 287 3.85 -2.25 -27.30
C ASP A 287 2.75 -1.24 -26.97
N LYS A 288 1.53 -1.73 -26.72
CA LYS A 288 0.39 -0.87 -26.36
C LYS A 288 0.63 -0.18 -25.03
N VAL A 289 1.17 -0.90 -24.04
CA VAL A 289 1.48 -0.33 -22.74
C VAL A 289 2.65 0.65 -22.80
N MET A 290 3.67 0.42 -23.62
CA MET A 290 4.71 1.43 -23.87
C MET A 290 4.12 2.75 -24.37
N ALA A 291 3.24 2.69 -25.36
CA ALA A 291 2.57 3.89 -25.87
C ALA A 291 1.72 4.59 -24.77
N ALA A 292 0.99 3.81 -23.96
CA ALA A 292 0.23 4.32 -22.84
C ALA A 292 1.14 4.94 -21.76
N SER A 293 2.25 4.30 -21.42
CA SER A 293 3.25 4.81 -20.47
C SER A 293 3.85 6.13 -20.92
N LEU A 294 4.08 6.32 -22.21
CA LEU A 294 4.55 7.58 -22.75
C LEU A 294 3.48 8.68 -22.64
N ARG A 295 2.19 8.34 -22.77
CA ARG A 295 1.10 9.33 -22.62
C ARG A 295 0.98 9.86 -21.20
N ILE A 296 1.18 9.02 -20.18
CA ILE A 296 1.09 9.44 -18.76
C ILE A 296 2.40 10.08 -18.23
N ALA A 297 3.50 9.98 -18.97
CA ALA A 297 4.79 10.51 -18.52
C ALA A 297 4.75 12.00 -18.12
N PRO A 298 4.05 12.91 -18.84
CA PRO A 298 3.92 14.30 -18.42
C PRO A 298 3.24 14.48 -17.06
N ASP A 299 2.27 13.61 -16.71
CA ASP A 299 1.58 13.66 -15.43
C ASP A 299 2.52 13.24 -14.28
N LEU A 300 3.31 12.19 -14.49
CA LEU A 300 4.33 11.76 -13.51
C LEU A 300 5.46 12.80 -13.37
N ASP A 301 5.83 13.48 -14.46
CA ASP A 301 6.79 14.59 -14.40
C ASP A 301 6.22 15.78 -13.62
N SER A 302 4.93 16.09 -13.78
CA SER A 302 4.23 17.13 -13.03
C SER A 302 4.17 16.80 -11.53
N ILE A 303 3.87 15.54 -11.17
CA ILE A 303 3.89 15.07 -9.77
C ILE A 303 5.30 15.21 -9.19
N ALA A 304 6.32 14.77 -9.91
CA ALA A 304 7.73 14.90 -9.48
C ALA A 304 8.11 16.37 -9.23
N GLN A 305 7.71 17.27 -10.11
CA GLN A 305 7.94 18.72 -9.97
C GLN A 305 7.17 19.29 -8.77
N GLN A 306 5.89 18.92 -8.61
CA GLN A 306 5.06 19.34 -7.47
C GLN A 306 5.72 18.97 -6.13
N LEU A 307 6.16 17.71 -5.99
CA LEU A 307 6.81 17.23 -4.78
C LEU A 307 8.17 17.91 -4.55
N SER A 308 8.92 18.18 -5.62
CA SER A 308 10.17 18.96 -5.53
C SER A 308 9.91 20.38 -5.03
N HIS A 309 8.89 21.07 -5.54
CA HIS A 309 8.49 22.39 -5.05
C HIS A 309 7.97 22.37 -3.59
N ALA A 310 7.43 21.24 -3.13
CA ALA A 310 7.05 21.05 -1.75
C ALA A 310 8.24 20.75 -0.81
N GLY A 311 9.48 20.76 -1.33
CA GLY A 311 10.72 20.60 -0.55
C GLY A 311 11.26 19.17 -0.51
N TYR A 312 10.68 18.23 -1.27
CA TYR A 312 11.19 16.85 -1.31
C TYR A 312 12.31 16.71 -2.34
N THR A 313 13.33 15.92 -1.98
CA THR A 313 14.29 15.41 -2.97
C THR A 313 13.64 14.26 -3.72
N VAL A 314 13.31 14.49 -4.98
CA VAL A 314 12.64 13.50 -5.84
C VAL A 314 13.66 12.68 -6.59
N VAL A 315 13.51 11.37 -6.55
CA VAL A 315 14.26 10.40 -7.37
C VAL A 315 13.29 9.68 -8.31
N ARG A 316 13.80 9.20 -9.45
CA ARG A 316 12.95 8.58 -10.47
C ARG A 316 13.24 7.09 -10.55
N VAL A 317 12.18 6.27 -10.54
CA VAL A 317 12.24 4.80 -10.60
C VAL A 317 11.56 4.34 -11.88
N PRO A 318 12.20 3.51 -12.75
CA PRO A 318 11.60 3.08 -13.99
C PRO A 318 10.29 2.32 -13.72
N ALA A 319 9.28 2.53 -14.57
CA ALA A 319 8.00 1.86 -14.49
C ALA A 319 7.38 1.72 -15.88
N LEU A 320 6.67 0.63 -16.12
CA LEU A 320 5.88 0.44 -17.33
C LEU A 320 4.40 0.36 -16.93
N ILE A 321 3.73 1.52 -16.96
CA ILE A 321 2.41 1.71 -16.38
C ILE A 321 1.44 2.15 -17.48
N PRO A 322 0.37 1.36 -17.78
CA PRO A 322 -0.70 1.80 -18.67
C PRO A 322 -1.55 2.90 -18.01
N ASP A 323 -2.11 3.75 -18.86
CA ASP A 323 -3.12 4.72 -18.44
C ASP A 323 -4.38 3.98 -17.96
N GLN A 324 -4.79 4.25 -16.73
CA GLN A 324 -6.01 3.70 -16.12
C GLN A 324 -7.18 4.68 -16.12
N SER A 325 -6.97 5.93 -16.58
CA SER A 325 -8.03 6.91 -16.68
C SER A 325 -9.15 6.41 -17.61
N GLY A 326 -10.39 6.45 -17.13
CA GLY A 326 -11.57 6.00 -17.88
C GLY A 326 -11.83 4.48 -17.83
N ALA A 327 -11.06 3.70 -17.06
CA ALA A 327 -11.26 2.24 -16.95
C ALA A 327 -12.56 1.86 -16.22
N GLY A 328 -13.14 2.76 -15.42
CA GLY A 328 -14.29 2.46 -14.55
C GLY A 328 -15.62 2.14 -15.27
N ASN A 329 -15.71 2.38 -16.58
CA ASN A 329 -16.93 2.14 -17.37
C ASN A 329 -16.78 1.05 -18.43
N GLU A 330 -15.61 0.40 -18.52
CA GLU A 330 -15.38 -0.67 -19.48
C GLU A 330 -15.60 -2.05 -18.86
N PRO A 331 -16.12 -3.04 -19.61
CA PRO A 331 -16.15 -4.43 -19.15
C PRO A 331 -14.74 -4.89 -18.73
N LEU A 332 -14.66 -5.66 -17.65
CA LEU A 332 -13.39 -6.13 -17.06
C LEU A 332 -12.38 -6.65 -18.09
N ALA A 333 -12.84 -7.38 -19.09
CA ALA A 333 -12.01 -7.91 -20.19
C ALA A 333 -11.38 -6.81 -21.07
N LYS A 334 -11.96 -5.60 -21.11
CA LYS A 334 -11.43 -4.45 -21.86
C LYS A 334 -10.65 -3.50 -20.95
N ALA A 335 -10.96 -3.51 -19.65
CA ALA A 335 -10.30 -2.70 -18.64
C ALA A 335 -8.93 -3.24 -18.22
N ILE A 336 -8.64 -4.52 -18.46
CA ILE A 336 -7.35 -5.13 -18.15
C ILE A 336 -6.30 -4.56 -19.09
N ARG A 337 -5.47 -3.66 -18.54
CA ARG A 337 -4.34 -3.05 -19.24
C ARG A 337 -3.05 -3.54 -18.62
N TYR A 338 -2.36 -4.41 -19.32
CA TYR A 338 -1.13 -5.03 -18.84
C TYR A 338 -0.09 -5.13 -19.98
N PRO A 339 1.19 -5.32 -19.66
CA PRO A 339 1.75 -5.48 -18.32
C PRO A 339 1.75 -4.16 -17.53
N PHE A 340 1.49 -4.26 -16.21
CA PHE A 340 1.59 -3.15 -15.29
C PHE A 340 2.78 -3.39 -14.35
N LEU A 341 3.90 -2.72 -14.57
CA LEU A 341 5.15 -2.96 -13.86
C LEU A 341 5.53 -1.72 -13.05
N SER A 342 5.19 -1.73 -11.77
CA SER A 342 5.50 -0.65 -10.83
C SER A 342 6.58 -1.06 -9.85
N TYR A 343 7.77 -0.54 -10.00
CA TYR A 343 8.87 -0.73 -9.05
C TYR A 343 8.91 0.36 -7.96
N SER A 344 7.85 1.18 -7.87
CA SER A 344 7.56 2.06 -6.75
C SER A 344 6.62 1.41 -5.72
N ASN A 345 5.94 0.33 -6.07
CA ASN A 345 5.02 -0.38 -5.18
C ASN A 345 5.78 -1.44 -4.37
N VAL A 346 6.54 -0.98 -3.38
CA VAL A 346 7.53 -1.73 -2.62
C VAL A 346 7.24 -1.69 -1.12
N LEU A 347 7.90 -2.56 -0.35
CA LEU A 347 8.06 -2.39 1.09
C LEU A 347 9.46 -1.88 1.37
N VAL A 348 9.58 -0.89 2.24
CA VAL A 348 10.88 -0.39 2.71
C VAL A 348 10.95 -0.43 4.22
N GLU A 349 12.12 -0.69 4.76
CA GLU A 349 12.41 -0.64 6.18
C GLU A 349 13.85 -0.20 6.44
N LYS A 350 14.12 0.18 7.68
CA LYS A 350 15.47 0.33 8.20
C LYS A 350 15.74 -0.81 9.17
N ARG A 351 16.57 -1.76 8.76
CA ARG A 351 16.92 -2.96 9.51
C ARG A 351 18.41 -2.98 9.80
N GLU A 352 18.80 -3.17 11.05
CA GLU A 352 20.22 -3.22 11.46
C GLU A 352 21.05 -2.04 10.91
N ASN A 353 20.49 -0.84 10.91
CA ASN A 353 21.05 0.39 10.33
C ASN A 353 21.20 0.40 8.80
N GLN A 354 20.70 -0.60 8.09
CA GLN A 354 20.64 -0.62 6.64
C GLN A 354 19.24 -0.24 6.15
N SER A 355 19.18 0.53 5.08
CA SER A 355 17.93 0.73 4.34
C SER A 355 17.71 -0.48 3.44
N VAL A 356 16.59 -1.17 3.61
CA VAL A 356 16.23 -2.36 2.85
C VAL A 356 14.98 -2.06 2.03
N VAL A 357 14.95 -2.53 0.79
CA VAL A 357 13.76 -2.51 -0.07
C VAL A 357 13.44 -3.92 -0.54
N TYR A 358 12.18 -4.33 -0.33
CA TYR A 358 11.61 -5.54 -0.92
C TYR A 358 11.01 -5.15 -2.25
N LEU A 359 11.62 -5.61 -3.34
CA LEU A 359 11.33 -5.14 -4.69
C LEU A 359 10.61 -6.22 -5.51
N PRO A 360 9.39 -5.95 -6.01
CA PRO A 360 8.68 -6.92 -6.85
C PRO A 360 9.47 -7.19 -8.13
N GLN A 361 9.55 -8.48 -8.51
CA GLN A 361 10.11 -8.93 -9.77
C GLN A 361 9.00 -9.50 -10.64
N TYR A 362 8.84 -8.90 -11.79
CA TYR A 362 7.75 -9.24 -12.71
C TYR A 362 8.15 -10.28 -13.77
N GLY A 363 9.47 -10.57 -13.87
CA GLY A 363 9.99 -11.45 -14.91
C GLY A 363 10.39 -10.71 -16.20
N PHE A 364 10.15 -9.40 -16.28
CA PHE A 364 10.67 -8.59 -17.38
C PHE A 364 12.12 -8.19 -17.09
N LYS A 365 13.06 -9.09 -17.35
CA LYS A 365 14.46 -9.04 -16.88
C LYS A 365 15.13 -7.67 -17.05
N LYS A 366 14.90 -6.97 -18.18
CA LYS A 366 15.55 -5.69 -18.44
C LYS A 366 15.04 -4.58 -17.51
N LEU A 367 13.74 -4.54 -17.24
CA LEU A 367 13.16 -3.61 -16.28
C LEU A 367 13.48 -4.01 -14.84
N ASP A 368 13.34 -5.30 -14.50
CA ASP A 368 13.66 -5.81 -13.17
C ASP A 368 15.09 -5.43 -12.78
N ASN A 369 16.07 -5.67 -13.66
CA ASN A 369 17.48 -5.32 -13.42
C ASN A 369 17.71 -3.81 -13.29
N ALA A 370 17.07 -3.01 -14.13
CA ALA A 370 17.17 -1.56 -14.06
C ALA A 370 16.57 -1.00 -12.76
N ALA A 371 15.48 -1.59 -12.29
CA ALA A 371 14.89 -1.23 -11.01
C ALA A 371 15.80 -1.58 -9.83
N VAL A 372 16.39 -2.78 -9.83
CA VAL A 372 17.40 -3.19 -8.82
C VAL A 372 18.53 -2.17 -8.77
N GLN A 373 19.17 -1.88 -9.91
CA GLN A 373 20.27 -0.91 -10.00
C GLN A 373 19.86 0.48 -9.52
N THR A 374 18.63 0.91 -9.83
CA THR A 374 18.10 2.19 -9.36
C THR A 374 18.02 2.21 -7.84
N TRP A 375 17.39 1.22 -7.20
CA TRP A 375 17.26 1.15 -5.75
C TRP A 375 18.60 1.01 -5.03
N GLU A 376 19.54 0.22 -5.58
CA GLU A 376 20.91 0.12 -5.06
C GLU A 376 21.65 1.48 -5.12
N SER A 377 21.48 2.22 -6.21
CA SER A 377 22.08 3.57 -6.36
C SER A 377 21.52 4.59 -5.35
N LEU A 378 20.34 4.35 -4.81
CA LEU A 378 19.71 5.13 -3.74
C LEU A 378 20.19 4.75 -2.33
N GLY A 379 21.08 3.75 -2.24
CA GLY A 379 21.64 3.25 -0.98
C GLY A 379 20.82 2.18 -0.29
N TYR A 380 19.88 1.54 -1.01
CA TYR A 380 19.09 0.44 -0.46
C TYR A 380 19.74 -0.92 -0.72
N HIS A 381 19.70 -1.78 0.28
CA HIS A 381 19.91 -3.21 0.08
C HIS A 381 18.66 -3.81 -0.54
N VAL A 382 18.76 -4.26 -1.78
CA VAL A 382 17.59 -4.77 -2.52
C VAL A 382 17.36 -6.24 -2.22
N LYS A 383 16.14 -6.58 -1.83
CA LYS A 383 15.61 -7.94 -1.66
C LYS A 383 14.58 -8.19 -2.76
N PRO A 384 14.95 -8.86 -3.86
CA PRO A 384 14.01 -9.19 -4.93
C PRO A 384 12.95 -10.18 -4.43
N VAL A 385 11.68 -9.92 -4.75
CA VAL A 385 10.55 -10.81 -4.48
C VAL A 385 9.94 -11.22 -5.82
N PRO A 386 10.10 -12.48 -6.26
CA PRO A 386 9.64 -12.95 -7.56
C PRO A 386 8.11 -13.21 -7.58
N GLY A 387 7.58 -13.46 -8.78
CA GLY A 387 6.21 -13.94 -8.98
C GLY A 387 5.17 -12.86 -9.22
N PHE A 388 5.57 -11.59 -9.41
CA PHE A 388 4.63 -10.48 -9.62
C PHE A 388 4.10 -10.37 -11.06
N SER A 389 4.46 -11.27 -11.96
CA SER A 389 3.84 -11.35 -13.30
C SER A 389 2.32 -11.50 -13.23
N THR A 390 1.81 -12.25 -12.23
CA THR A 390 0.36 -12.39 -11.99
C THR A 390 -0.27 -11.05 -11.61
N SER A 391 0.29 -10.34 -10.63
CA SER A 391 -0.26 -9.07 -10.16
C SER A 391 -0.14 -7.96 -11.21
N SER A 392 0.81 -8.08 -12.14
CA SER A 392 0.98 -7.15 -13.27
C SER A 392 -0.25 -7.10 -14.18
N MET A 393 -1.08 -8.13 -14.18
CA MET A 393 -2.32 -8.19 -14.95
C MET A 393 -3.42 -7.31 -14.36
N TYR A 394 -3.39 -7.06 -13.05
CA TYR A 394 -4.40 -6.27 -12.33
C TYR A 394 -3.91 -4.90 -11.90
N GLY A 395 -2.66 -4.58 -12.15
CA GLY A 395 -2.14 -3.26 -11.83
C GLY A 395 -1.75 -3.09 -10.37
N GLY A 396 -1.10 -4.09 -9.77
CA GLY A 396 -0.58 -4.03 -8.40
C GLY A 396 0.87 -4.49 -8.29
N GLY A 397 1.47 -4.24 -7.14
CA GLY A 397 2.81 -4.70 -6.78
C GLY A 397 2.86 -5.25 -5.37
N LEU A 398 4.04 -5.24 -4.76
CA LEU A 398 4.27 -5.87 -3.46
C LEU A 398 3.49 -5.18 -2.34
N ARG A 399 3.48 -3.83 -2.30
CA ARG A 399 2.75 -3.10 -1.26
C ARG A 399 1.25 -3.36 -1.34
N CYS A 400 0.67 -3.41 -2.54
CA CYS A 400 -0.74 -3.73 -2.74
C CYS A 400 -1.09 -5.13 -2.21
N CYS A 401 -0.20 -6.12 -2.40
CA CYS A 401 -0.40 -7.51 -1.93
C CYS A 401 -0.10 -7.71 -0.45
N THR A 402 0.25 -6.64 0.28
CA THR A 402 0.63 -6.69 1.69
C THR A 402 0.03 -5.54 2.48
N LYS A 403 -0.19 -5.77 3.77
CA LYS A 403 -0.53 -4.73 4.73
C LYS A 403 0.41 -4.81 5.91
N VAL A 404 1.27 -3.84 6.08
CA VAL A 404 2.10 -3.74 7.30
C VAL A 404 1.20 -3.35 8.46
N LEU A 405 1.20 -4.18 9.52
CA LEU A 405 0.38 -4.00 10.71
C LEU A 405 1.18 -3.52 11.90
N LEU A 406 2.48 -3.85 11.93
CA LEU A 406 3.36 -3.49 13.03
C LEU A 406 4.79 -3.23 12.53
N ARG A 407 5.37 -2.17 13.08
CA ARG A 407 6.81 -1.85 12.99
C ARG A 407 7.34 -1.58 14.39
N ASP A 408 8.64 -1.75 14.59
CA ASP A 408 9.33 -1.37 15.84
C ASP A 408 9.33 0.13 16.09
#